data_10c0c14d96aa532c4256077a98a3b6a8
#
_entry.id   10c0c14d96aa532c4256077a98a3b6a8
#
_cell.length_a   1.000
_cell.length_b   1.000
_cell.length_c   1.000
_cell.angle_alpha   90.00
_cell.angle_beta   90.00
_cell.angle_gamma   90.00
#
_symmetry.space_group_name_H-M   'P 1'
#
loop_
_entity.id
_entity.type
_entity.pdbx_description
1 polymer ?
#
loop_
_entity_poly.entity_id
_entity_poly.type
_entity_poly.pdbx_seq_one_letter_code
_entity_poly.pdbx_strand_id
1 'polypeptide(L)'
;MFKHRSSAPSTRLSRLPARLLHLAVVAVPLALAACSTDTRQLEAQAPTFFDDASFAPSTEPLDPADVFKLTPAMQAYIDEQILPLARHETLQSALTEALYTRSKLQLEYEASTTRNASEAFDARQGNCLSLVIMTGAFARAMGLTVTFQQVSTDEMWSRGGDMYFMSGHVNLMLERPFSDTMARVDRYRAYTIDFLPPAETLGMHSHPIQENTVLAMYMNNRAAEALVAGQVDNAYWRAREAVRLDPKFLSAYNTLAVVYMRHGDPARADEVLHAALLLTPDNPRMLANDAQSLRQLGRVAEADALDKRLKAVEPYPPFFFYNRGEAALRAKDYKTARAMFKRELDREPDYHEFHYALAVADFGMGRLDEARSELAIALENSVKRTDHDLYAAKLDKLKAFRQQ
;
A
#
# COMPACT_ATOMS: atom_id res chain seq x y z
N MET A 1 76.69 25.55 1.39
CA MET A 1 76.94 25.08 2.76
C MET A 1 75.62 24.92 3.49
N PHE A 2 75.42 23.81 4.15
CA PHE A 2 74.26 23.27 4.86
C PHE A 2 73.24 22.42 4.05
N LYS A 3 73.54 21.07 4.18
CA LYS A 3 72.63 19.98 3.87
C LYS A 3 71.55 19.87 4.99
N HIS A 4 70.25 19.82 4.64
CA HIS A 4 69.27 19.26 5.54
C HIS A 4 68.76 17.94 4.96
N ARG A 5 69.00 16.84 5.67
CA ARG A 5 68.41 15.53 5.44
C ARG A 5 66.99 15.56 6.06
N SER A 6 65.97 15.26 5.28
CA SER A 6 64.64 14.94 5.76
C SER A 6 64.51 13.41 5.85
N SER A 7 64.33 12.92 7.05
CA SER A 7 64.01 11.53 7.34
C SER A 7 62.48 11.33 7.32
N ALA A 8 62.04 10.45 6.43
CA ALA A 8 60.61 10.00 6.39
C ALA A 8 60.36 9.00 7.53
N PRO A 9 59.18 9.06 8.20
CA PRO A 9 58.78 8.05 9.17
C PRO A 9 58.21 6.82 8.44
N SER A 10 58.78 5.67 8.71
CA SER A 10 58.28 4.36 8.28
C SER A 10 57.03 4.00 9.09
N THR A 11 55.87 4.05 8.50
CA THR A 11 54.63 3.48 9.04
C THR A 11 54.72 1.95 8.99
N ARG A 12 54.87 1.33 10.16
CA ARG A 12 54.70 -0.13 10.33
C ARG A 12 53.21 -0.45 10.19
N LEU A 13 52.83 -1.09 9.11
CA LEU A 13 51.55 -1.80 8.99
C LEU A 13 51.55 -2.95 10.01
N SER A 14 50.76 -2.81 11.08
CA SER A 14 50.48 -3.90 12.00
C SER A 14 49.64 -4.95 11.28
N ARG A 15 50.19 -6.13 11.09
CA ARG A 15 49.48 -7.31 10.58
C ARG A 15 48.41 -7.70 11.61
N LEU A 16 47.11 -7.47 11.29
CA LEU A 16 45.98 -8.06 12.02
C LEU A 16 46.09 -9.60 11.93
N PRO A 17 45.90 -10.32 13.03
CA PRO A 17 46.04 -11.77 13.04
C PRO A 17 44.94 -12.40 12.16
N ALA A 18 45.36 -13.31 11.27
CA ALA A 18 44.51 -14.00 10.29
C ALA A 18 43.29 -14.75 10.90
N ARG A 19 43.27 -14.92 12.21
CA ARG A 19 42.16 -15.55 12.95
C ARG A 19 40.87 -14.69 13.01
N LEU A 20 40.95 -13.34 12.91
CA LEU A 20 39.76 -12.46 12.89
C LEU A 20 39.08 -12.44 11.52
N LEU A 21 39.82 -12.69 10.45
CA LEU A 21 39.26 -12.73 9.09
C LEU A 21 38.39 -14.00 8.87
N HIS A 22 38.73 -15.12 9.51
CA HIS A 22 38.00 -16.38 9.41
C HIS A 22 36.65 -16.34 10.19
N LEU A 23 36.59 -15.61 11.28
CA LEU A 23 35.35 -15.43 12.06
C LEU A 23 34.32 -14.55 11.31
N ALA A 24 34.77 -13.52 10.59
CA ALA A 24 33.88 -12.64 9.81
C ALA A 24 33.30 -13.34 8.59
N VAL A 25 34.06 -14.25 7.93
CA VAL A 25 33.59 -14.98 6.73
C VAL A 25 32.59 -16.09 7.08
N VAL A 26 32.65 -16.65 8.29
CA VAL A 26 31.69 -17.69 8.74
C VAL A 26 30.43 -17.08 9.35
N ALA A 27 30.49 -15.89 9.92
CA ALA A 27 29.31 -15.24 10.54
C ALA A 27 28.29 -14.73 9.50
N VAL A 28 28.74 -14.26 8.31
CA VAL A 28 27.83 -13.75 7.27
C VAL A 28 26.95 -14.86 6.67
N PRO A 29 27.43 -16.05 6.31
CA PRO A 29 26.56 -17.11 5.81
C PRO A 29 25.63 -17.71 6.88
N LEU A 30 26.00 -17.67 8.17
CA LEU A 30 25.15 -18.09 9.26
C LEU A 30 23.98 -17.13 9.50
N ALA A 31 24.20 -15.83 9.37
CA ALA A 31 23.11 -14.82 9.49
C ALA A 31 22.13 -14.91 8.31
N LEU A 32 22.61 -15.14 7.09
CA LEU A 32 21.76 -15.35 5.91
C LEU A 32 20.97 -16.68 5.99
N ALA A 33 21.54 -17.71 6.59
CA ALA A 33 20.87 -18.99 6.80
C ALA A 33 19.77 -18.88 7.88
N ALA A 34 19.95 -18.08 8.92
CA ALA A 34 18.94 -17.85 9.95
C ALA A 34 17.68 -17.17 9.37
N CYS A 35 17.82 -16.05 8.64
CA CYS A 35 16.69 -15.37 8.02
C CYS A 35 15.93 -16.27 7.02
N SER A 36 16.63 -17.11 6.25
CA SER A 36 15.98 -18.04 5.30
C SER A 36 15.25 -19.19 6.00
N THR A 37 15.65 -19.55 7.21
CA THR A 37 15.02 -20.60 8.00
C THR A 37 13.69 -20.12 8.58
N ASP A 38 13.64 -18.90 9.08
CA ASP A 38 12.44 -18.30 9.69
C ASP A 38 11.30 -18.12 8.66
N THR A 39 11.60 -17.63 7.45
CA THR A 39 10.59 -17.49 6.39
C THR A 39 10.05 -18.87 5.94
N ARG A 40 10.90 -19.87 5.77
CA ARG A 40 10.46 -21.24 5.43
C ARG A 40 9.61 -21.87 6.53
N GLN A 41 9.89 -21.54 7.78
CA GLN A 41 9.10 -22.02 8.91
C GLN A 41 7.68 -21.43 8.87
N LEU A 42 7.53 -20.13 8.63
CA LEU A 42 6.21 -19.49 8.48
C LEU A 42 5.44 -20.11 7.30
N GLU A 43 6.08 -20.29 6.13
CA GLU A 43 5.48 -20.97 4.97
C GLU A 43 4.96 -22.36 5.31
N ALA A 44 5.72 -23.14 6.06
CA ALA A 44 5.33 -24.50 6.47
C ALA A 44 4.19 -24.48 7.49
N GLN A 45 4.11 -23.47 8.33
CA GLN A 45 3.06 -23.31 9.33
C GLN A 45 1.77 -22.68 8.75
N ALA A 46 1.82 -21.98 7.63
CA ALA A 46 0.69 -21.26 7.06
C ALA A 46 -0.62 -22.07 7.02
N PRO A 47 -0.64 -23.36 6.60
CA PRO A 47 -1.87 -24.16 6.62
C PRO A 47 -2.45 -24.42 8.01
N THR A 48 -1.65 -24.37 9.07
CA THR A 48 -2.13 -24.61 10.45
C THR A 48 -2.92 -23.43 11.00
N PHE A 49 -2.77 -22.25 10.39
CA PHE A 49 -3.52 -21.07 10.77
C PHE A 49 -4.94 -21.02 10.21
N PHE A 50 -5.31 -21.98 9.33
CA PHE A 50 -6.64 -22.01 8.74
C PHE A 50 -7.62 -22.81 9.60
N ASP A 51 -8.84 -22.30 9.70
CA ASP A 51 -9.96 -22.93 10.39
C ASP A 51 -11.22 -22.87 9.52
N ASP A 52 -11.15 -23.61 8.40
CA ASP A 52 -12.21 -23.63 7.39
C ASP A 52 -13.58 -24.05 7.96
N ALA A 53 -13.58 -24.81 9.06
CA ALA A 53 -14.80 -25.33 9.67
C ALA A 53 -15.60 -24.28 10.43
N SER A 54 -14.95 -23.22 10.88
CA SER A 54 -15.60 -22.15 11.68
C SER A 54 -16.26 -21.07 10.83
N PHE A 55 -16.04 -21.06 9.50
CA PHE A 55 -16.57 -20.04 8.60
C PHE A 55 -17.54 -20.63 7.58
N ALA A 56 -18.63 -19.91 7.31
CA ALA A 56 -19.53 -20.28 6.24
C ALA A 56 -18.83 -20.17 4.86
N PRO A 57 -19.22 -21.00 3.87
CA PRO A 57 -18.67 -20.93 2.53
C PRO A 57 -18.76 -19.51 1.93
N SER A 58 -17.74 -19.13 1.15
CA SER A 58 -17.76 -17.83 0.45
C SER A 58 -18.99 -17.73 -0.46
N THR A 59 -19.65 -16.59 -0.42
CA THR A 59 -20.75 -16.25 -1.32
C THR A 59 -20.28 -15.59 -2.61
N GLU A 60 -18.98 -15.32 -2.73
CA GLU A 60 -18.38 -14.65 -3.88
C GLU A 60 -17.28 -15.51 -4.51
N PRO A 61 -17.03 -15.36 -5.84
CA PRO A 61 -15.96 -16.09 -6.52
C PRO A 61 -14.58 -15.82 -5.89
N LEU A 62 -13.78 -16.89 -5.79
CA LEU A 62 -12.45 -16.86 -5.19
C LEU A 62 -11.36 -17.33 -6.16
N ASP A 63 -11.69 -17.54 -7.44
CA ASP A 63 -10.70 -18.05 -8.39
C ASP A 63 -9.64 -16.97 -8.74
N PRO A 64 -8.37 -17.18 -8.37
CA PRO A 64 -7.29 -16.26 -8.73
C PRO A 64 -7.13 -16.09 -10.25
N ALA A 65 -7.53 -17.07 -11.05
CA ALA A 65 -7.45 -17.01 -12.51
C ALA A 65 -8.37 -15.91 -13.08
N ASP A 66 -9.44 -15.53 -12.40
CA ASP A 66 -10.33 -14.47 -12.84
C ASP A 66 -9.72 -13.06 -12.65
N VAL A 67 -8.67 -12.91 -11.85
CA VAL A 67 -8.08 -11.60 -11.54
C VAL A 67 -7.49 -10.92 -12.79
N PHE A 68 -6.79 -11.69 -13.64
CA PHE A 68 -6.20 -11.20 -14.88
C PHE A 68 -6.99 -11.60 -16.13
N LYS A 69 -8.21 -12.10 -15.98
CA LYS A 69 -9.00 -12.62 -17.08
C LYS A 69 -9.39 -11.54 -18.07
N LEU A 70 -9.08 -11.80 -19.33
CA LEU A 70 -9.47 -10.94 -20.44
C LEU A 70 -10.91 -11.28 -20.89
N THR A 71 -11.74 -10.25 -21.02
CA THR A 71 -13.09 -10.40 -21.58
C THR A 71 -13.09 -10.20 -23.11
N PRO A 72 -14.14 -10.66 -23.83
CA PRO A 72 -14.29 -10.35 -25.24
C PRO A 72 -14.30 -8.85 -25.55
N ALA A 73 -14.87 -8.02 -24.65
CA ALA A 73 -14.86 -6.57 -24.78
C ALA A 73 -13.45 -5.98 -24.66
N MET A 74 -12.64 -6.48 -23.74
CA MET A 74 -11.23 -6.09 -23.61
C MET A 74 -10.43 -6.52 -24.85
N GLN A 75 -10.68 -7.73 -25.39
CA GLN A 75 -10.03 -8.18 -26.63
C GLN A 75 -10.41 -7.29 -27.81
N ALA A 76 -11.68 -6.97 -27.98
CA ALA A 76 -12.14 -6.02 -29.01
C ALA A 76 -11.46 -4.64 -28.86
N TYR A 77 -11.29 -4.18 -27.62
CA TYR A 77 -10.57 -2.91 -27.37
C TYR A 77 -9.10 -2.97 -27.79
N ILE A 78 -8.42 -4.11 -27.56
CA ILE A 78 -7.06 -4.33 -28.09
C ILE A 78 -7.06 -4.18 -29.62
N ASP A 79 -7.93 -4.92 -30.29
CA ASP A 79 -7.94 -5.05 -31.75
C ASP A 79 -8.32 -3.74 -32.44
N GLU A 80 -9.29 -3.00 -31.88
CA GLU A 80 -9.87 -1.81 -32.47
C GLU A 80 -9.21 -0.49 -32.05
N GLN A 81 -8.68 -0.43 -30.84
CA GLN A 81 -8.18 0.83 -30.27
C GLN A 81 -6.67 0.83 -30.04
N ILE A 82 -6.06 -0.30 -29.63
CA ILE A 82 -4.63 -0.33 -29.26
C ILE A 82 -3.77 -0.71 -30.47
N LEU A 83 -4.08 -1.82 -31.16
CA LEU A 83 -3.26 -2.31 -32.28
C LEU A 83 -3.17 -1.33 -33.47
N PRO A 84 -4.20 -0.51 -33.81
CA PRO A 84 -4.04 0.52 -34.82
C PRO A 84 -3.00 1.59 -34.47
N LEU A 85 -2.87 1.97 -33.19
CA LEU A 85 -1.84 2.90 -32.73
C LEU A 85 -0.45 2.28 -32.85
N ALA A 86 -0.32 1.00 -32.52
CA ALA A 86 0.95 0.27 -32.58
C ALA A 86 1.54 0.12 -34.00
N ARG A 87 0.81 0.54 -35.05
CA ARG A 87 1.35 0.66 -36.40
C ARG A 87 2.31 1.83 -36.57
N HIS A 88 2.20 2.85 -35.70
CA HIS A 88 2.95 4.10 -35.78
C HIS A 88 3.90 4.30 -34.60
N GLU A 89 3.76 3.50 -33.56
CA GLU A 89 4.54 3.60 -32.33
C GLU A 89 4.81 2.21 -31.72
N THR A 90 5.45 2.17 -30.54
CA THR A 90 5.70 0.90 -29.85
C THR A 90 4.42 0.36 -29.22
N LEU A 91 4.33 -0.98 -29.01
CA LEU A 91 3.19 -1.60 -28.33
C LEU A 91 2.99 -1.03 -26.92
N GLN A 92 4.09 -0.74 -26.21
CA GLN A 92 4.02 -0.14 -24.87
C GLN A 92 3.44 1.27 -24.91
N SER A 93 3.87 2.11 -25.86
CA SER A 93 3.35 3.46 -26.05
C SER A 93 1.88 3.44 -26.44
N ALA A 94 1.51 2.59 -27.42
CA ALA A 94 0.14 2.42 -27.87
C ALA A 94 -0.81 1.99 -26.74
N LEU A 95 -0.37 1.04 -25.90
CA LEU A 95 -1.12 0.62 -24.73
C LEU A 95 -1.32 1.79 -23.76
N THR A 96 -0.25 2.51 -23.45
CA THR A 96 -0.31 3.65 -22.52
C THR A 96 -1.20 4.76 -23.06
N GLU A 97 -1.06 5.13 -24.35
CA GLU A 97 -1.91 6.14 -24.96
C GLU A 97 -3.39 5.73 -24.93
N ALA A 98 -3.69 4.48 -25.27
CA ALA A 98 -5.06 3.99 -25.26
C ALA A 98 -5.71 4.00 -23.85
N LEU A 99 -4.94 3.73 -22.81
CA LEU A 99 -5.45 3.70 -21.44
C LEU A 99 -5.61 5.10 -20.83
N TYR A 100 -4.65 6.02 -21.09
CA TYR A 100 -4.57 7.29 -20.36
C TYR A 100 -5.12 8.50 -21.12
N THR A 101 -5.30 8.40 -22.45
CA THR A 101 -5.77 9.56 -23.20
C THR A 101 -7.27 9.79 -22.98
N ARG A 102 -7.64 11.03 -22.61
CA ARG A 102 -9.03 11.46 -22.34
C ARG A 102 -10.03 11.14 -23.45
N SER A 103 -9.59 11.04 -24.68
CA SER A 103 -10.43 10.70 -25.84
C SER A 103 -10.71 9.20 -26.00
N LYS A 104 -10.08 8.34 -25.19
CA LYS A 104 -10.18 6.87 -25.29
C LYS A 104 -10.80 6.25 -24.03
N LEU A 105 -10.04 5.46 -23.23
CA LEU A 105 -10.62 4.81 -22.05
C LEU A 105 -10.83 5.77 -20.88
N GLN A 106 -9.97 6.76 -20.73
CA GLN A 106 -10.04 7.78 -19.67
C GLN A 106 -10.19 7.17 -18.27
N LEU A 107 -9.14 6.49 -17.84
CA LEU A 107 -9.14 5.86 -16.52
C LEU A 107 -9.13 6.91 -15.41
N GLU A 108 -9.97 6.68 -14.40
CA GLU A 108 -10.02 7.48 -13.18
C GLU A 108 -9.42 6.68 -12.01
N TYR A 109 -8.69 7.36 -11.14
CA TYR A 109 -8.18 6.75 -9.91
C TYR A 109 -9.30 6.71 -8.85
N GLU A 110 -9.55 5.52 -8.29
CA GLU A 110 -10.53 5.32 -7.21
C GLU A 110 -9.93 4.41 -6.15
N ALA A 111 -9.58 5.00 -5.00
CA ALA A 111 -8.80 4.33 -3.96
C ALA A 111 -9.56 3.26 -3.17
N SER A 112 -10.90 3.35 -3.10
CA SER A 112 -11.71 2.63 -2.09
C SER A 112 -12.06 1.20 -2.48
N THR A 113 -11.92 0.81 -3.76
CA THR A 113 -12.37 -0.48 -4.25
C THR A 113 -11.31 -1.15 -5.11
N THR A 114 -10.95 -2.37 -4.76
CA THR A 114 -10.05 -3.19 -5.55
C THR A 114 -10.83 -4.03 -6.55
N ARG A 115 -10.53 -3.87 -7.83
CA ARG A 115 -11.18 -4.50 -8.97
C ARG A 115 -10.24 -5.47 -9.68
N ASN A 116 -10.78 -6.54 -10.25
CA ASN A 116 -10.05 -7.38 -11.20
C ASN A 116 -9.93 -6.66 -12.57
N ALA A 117 -9.24 -7.28 -13.53
CA ALA A 117 -8.98 -6.65 -14.83
C ALA A 117 -10.26 -6.24 -15.57
N SER A 118 -11.28 -7.11 -15.59
CA SER A 118 -12.54 -6.83 -16.28
C SER A 118 -13.38 -5.78 -15.56
N GLU A 119 -13.47 -5.86 -14.24
CA GLU A 119 -14.20 -4.89 -13.43
C GLU A 119 -13.60 -3.48 -13.55
N ALA A 120 -12.25 -3.37 -13.57
CA ALA A 120 -11.56 -2.10 -13.75
C ALA A 120 -11.78 -1.52 -15.16
N PHE A 121 -11.78 -2.37 -16.17
CA PHE A 121 -12.07 -1.98 -17.55
C PHE A 121 -13.50 -1.47 -17.72
N ASP A 122 -14.48 -2.20 -17.22
CA ASP A 122 -15.91 -1.87 -17.35
C ASP A 122 -16.25 -0.59 -16.56
N ALA A 123 -15.68 -0.45 -15.36
CA ALA A 123 -15.89 0.72 -14.52
C ALA A 123 -15.07 1.94 -14.99
N ARG A 124 -14.01 1.76 -15.80
CA ARG A 124 -13.01 2.77 -16.20
C ARG A 124 -12.34 3.45 -15.01
N GLN A 125 -12.22 2.73 -13.92
CA GLN A 125 -11.63 3.25 -12.67
C GLN A 125 -11.09 2.12 -11.80
N GLY A 126 -10.12 2.47 -10.94
CA GLY A 126 -9.56 1.54 -9.97
C GLY A 126 -8.45 2.18 -9.14
N ASN A 127 -8.07 1.50 -8.06
CA ASN A 127 -6.86 1.84 -7.32
C ASN A 127 -5.61 1.40 -8.09
N CYS A 128 -4.42 1.76 -7.61
CA CYS A 128 -3.15 1.41 -8.29
C CYS A 128 -3.06 -0.08 -8.62
N LEU A 129 -3.42 -0.97 -7.68
CA LEU A 129 -3.38 -2.42 -7.89
C LEU A 129 -4.34 -2.87 -8.98
N SER A 130 -5.58 -2.37 -9.01
CA SER A 130 -6.58 -2.67 -10.04
C SER A 130 -6.11 -2.26 -11.43
N LEU A 131 -5.54 -1.06 -11.54
CA LEU A 131 -5.03 -0.52 -12.81
C LEU A 131 -3.79 -1.28 -13.28
N VAL A 132 -2.91 -1.69 -12.37
CA VAL A 132 -1.76 -2.57 -12.65
C VAL A 132 -2.22 -3.94 -13.15
N ILE A 133 -3.22 -4.56 -12.51
CA ILE A 133 -3.80 -5.84 -12.91
C ILE A 133 -4.41 -5.74 -14.30
N MET A 134 -5.23 -4.74 -14.56
CA MET A 134 -5.87 -4.53 -15.86
C MET A 134 -4.83 -4.28 -16.98
N THR A 135 -3.86 -3.41 -16.73
CA THR A 135 -2.80 -3.11 -17.68
C THR A 135 -1.92 -4.33 -17.98
N GLY A 136 -1.62 -5.12 -16.92
CA GLY A 136 -0.90 -6.39 -17.06
C GLY A 136 -1.66 -7.42 -17.90
N ALA A 137 -3.00 -7.50 -17.77
CA ALA A 137 -3.84 -8.37 -18.59
C ALA A 137 -3.78 -7.96 -20.07
N PHE A 138 -3.93 -6.66 -20.39
CA PHE A 138 -3.78 -6.13 -21.74
C PHE A 138 -2.39 -6.40 -22.31
N ALA A 139 -1.35 -6.08 -21.56
CA ALA A 139 0.03 -6.23 -22.01
C ALA A 139 0.37 -7.68 -22.37
N ARG A 140 -0.08 -8.65 -21.57
CA ARG A 140 0.11 -10.09 -21.83
C ARG A 140 -0.63 -10.56 -23.07
N ALA A 141 -1.88 -10.12 -23.26
CA ALA A 141 -2.66 -10.45 -24.45
C ALA A 141 -2.01 -9.91 -25.74
N MET A 142 -1.25 -8.81 -25.63
CA MET A 142 -0.47 -8.22 -26.72
C MET A 142 0.93 -8.85 -26.87
N GLY A 143 1.29 -9.88 -26.08
CA GLY A 143 2.58 -10.57 -26.13
C GLY A 143 3.74 -9.80 -25.49
N LEU A 144 3.47 -8.80 -24.65
CA LEU A 144 4.50 -8.11 -23.88
C LEU A 144 4.89 -8.91 -22.63
N THR A 145 6.17 -8.82 -22.24
CA THR A 145 6.64 -9.33 -20.94
C THR A 145 6.30 -8.32 -19.87
N VAL A 146 5.64 -8.76 -18.81
CA VAL A 146 5.20 -7.93 -17.68
C VAL A 146 6.01 -8.30 -16.45
N THR A 147 6.68 -7.31 -15.85
CA THR A 147 7.33 -7.41 -14.54
C THR A 147 6.59 -6.50 -13.57
N PHE A 148 5.93 -7.08 -12.59
CA PHE A 148 5.31 -6.32 -11.50
C PHE A 148 6.35 -5.85 -10.50
N GLN A 149 6.17 -4.66 -9.96
CA GLN A 149 7.09 -4.06 -9.00
C GLN A 149 6.33 -3.48 -7.82
N GLN A 150 6.86 -3.69 -6.62
CA GLN A 150 6.47 -2.95 -5.45
C GLN A 150 7.36 -1.72 -5.32
N VAL A 151 6.76 -0.56 -5.10
CA VAL A 151 7.45 0.72 -4.93
C VAL A 151 7.53 1.01 -3.44
N SER A 152 8.72 1.36 -2.98
CA SER A 152 8.94 1.83 -1.60
C SER A 152 8.50 3.28 -1.51
N THR A 153 7.24 3.50 -1.19
CA THR A 153 6.67 4.82 -0.88
C THR A 153 6.63 5.01 0.62
N ASP A 154 6.53 6.26 1.07
CA ASP A 154 6.00 6.53 2.40
C ASP A 154 4.60 5.89 2.50
N GLU A 155 4.30 5.33 3.66
CA GLU A 155 3.06 4.57 3.85
C GLU A 155 1.83 5.46 3.63
N MET A 156 1.03 5.14 2.60
CA MET A 156 -0.24 5.82 2.37
C MET A 156 -1.32 5.19 3.24
N TRP A 157 -1.92 5.99 4.08
CA TRP A 157 -2.95 5.58 5.01
C TRP A 157 -4.34 6.00 4.53
N SER A 158 -5.31 5.14 4.72
CA SER A 158 -6.71 5.47 4.56
C SER A 158 -7.53 4.87 5.70
N ARG A 159 -8.73 5.39 5.89
CA ARG A 159 -9.64 4.90 6.93
C ARG A 159 -10.98 4.46 6.34
N GLY A 160 -11.46 3.28 6.77
CA GLY A 160 -12.78 2.77 6.46
C GLY A 160 -13.46 2.29 7.74
N GLY A 161 -14.49 3.03 8.19
CA GLY A 161 -15.14 2.76 9.47
C GLY A 161 -14.17 2.94 10.66
N ASP A 162 -13.99 1.88 11.43
CA ASP A 162 -13.05 1.79 12.56
C ASP A 162 -11.69 1.16 12.19
N MET A 163 -11.48 0.89 10.91
CA MET A 163 -10.26 0.25 10.41
C MET A 163 -9.35 1.24 9.70
N TYR A 164 -8.04 1.09 9.91
CA TYR A 164 -7.02 1.79 9.15
C TYR A 164 -6.42 0.86 8.10
N PHE A 165 -6.30 1.36 6.88
CA PHE A 165 -5.71 0.64 5.76
C PHE A 165 -4.40 1.29 5.39
N MET A 166 -3.40 0.48 5.12
CA MET A 166 -2.18 0.91 4.51
C MET A 166 -2.09 0.30 3.13
N SER A 167 -1.97 1.16 2.14
CA SER A 167 -1.75 0.75 0.76
C SER A 167 -0.27 0.90 0.42
N GLY A 168 0.37 -0.20 0.04
CA GLY A 168 1.63 -0.16 -0.67
C GLY A 168 1.38 0.24 -2.12
N HIS A 169 2.33 0.94 -2.73
CA HIS A 169 2.24 1.27 -4.14
C HIS A 169 2.85 0.18 -5.02
N VAL A 170 2.19 -0.12 -6.11
CA VAL A 170 2.64 -1.07 -7.12
C VAL A 170 2.58 -0.44 -8.50
N ASN A 171 3.57 -0.79 -9.32
CA ASN A 171 3.59 -0.45 -10.74
C ASN A 171 3.98 -1.65 -11.59
N LEU A 172 4.08 -1.49 -12.89
CA LEU A 172 4.54 -2.55 -13.78
C LEU A 172 5.53 -2.04 -14.82
N MET A 173 6.47 -2.90 -15.17
CA MET A 173 7.44 -2.68 -16.23
C MET A 173 7.12 -3.59 -17.41
N LEU A 174 7.08 -3.01 -18.61
CA LEU A 174 6.80 -3.70 -19.85
C LEU A 174 8.08 -3.85 -20.68
N GLU A 175 8.36 -5.07 -21.11
CA GLU A 175 9.49 -5.39 -21.98
C GLU A 175 8.99 -6.05 -23.27
N ARG A 176 9.71 -5.88 -24.37
CA ARG A 176 9.45 -6.60 -25.61
C ARG A 176 10.05 -7.99 -25.57
N PRO A 177 9.39 -9.00 -26.17
CA PRO A 177 10.01 -10.30 -26.37
C PRO A 177 11.30 -10.18 -27.19
N PHE A 178 12.30 -10.99 -26.87
CA PHE A 178 13.64 -10.99 -27.45
C PHE A 178 13.69 -11.30 -28.97
N SER A 179 12.58 -11.69 -29.59
CA SER A 179 12.48 -12.14 -30.99
C SER A 179 12.27 -11.02 -32.01
N ASP A 180 12.15 -9.76 -31.59
CA ASP A 180 11.90 -8.67 -32.52
C ASP A 180 13.20 -8.18 -33.16
N THR A 181 13.46 -8.62 -34.40
CA THR A 181 14.65 -8.31 -35.19
C THR A 181 14.82 -6.83 -35.53
N MET A 182 13.81 -5.99 -35.32
CA MET A 182 13.88 -4.52 -35.49
C MET A 182 14.49 -3.81 -34.27
N ALA A 183 14.74 -4.50 -33.18
CA ALA A 183 15.22 -3.96 -31.90
C ALA A 183 16.72 -3.58 -31.85
N ARG A 184 17.37 -3.33 -32.98
CA ARG A 184 18.82 -3.00 -32.97
C ARG A 184 19.18 -1.62 -32.44
N VAL A 185 18.22 -0.71 -32.29
CA VAL A 185 18.49 0.68 -31.86
C VAL A 185 17.90 1.00 -30.49
N ASP A 186 16.87 0.28 -30.03
CA ASP A 186 16.14 0.59 -28.79
C ASP A 186 16.20 -0.54 -27.75
N ARG A 187 17.37 -1.13 -27.57
CA ARG A 187 17.63 -2.37 -26.82
C ARG A 187 17.32 -2.34 -25.32
N TYR A 188 17.02 -1.20 -24.70
CA TYR A 188 17.05 -1.05 -23.23
C TYR A 188 15.98 -0.12 -22.66
N ARG A 189 14.88 0.14 -23.31
CA ARG A 189 13.79 0.85 -22.62
C ARG A 189 12.75 -0.12 -22.11
N ALA A 190 13.01 -0.66 -20.94
CA ALA A 190 11.94 -1.09 -20.06
C ALA A 190 11.00 0.10 -19.83
N TYR A 191 9.75 -0.03 -20.19
CA TYR A 191 8.75 1.03 -20.05
C TYR A 191 7.97 0.80 -18.76
N THR A 192 8.21 1.65 -17.75
CA THR A 192 7.46 1.57 -16.49
C THR A 192 6.14 2.35 -16.62
N ILE A 193 5.04 1.71 -16.29
CA ILE A 193 3.72 2.32 -16.16
C ILE A 193 3.42 2.45 -14.68
N ASP A 194 3.24 3.67 -14.24
CA ASP A 194 2.89 4.03 -12.87
C ASP A 194 1.61 4.87 -12.88
N PHE A 195 0.75 4.65 -11.90
CA PHE A 195 -0.56 5.30 -11.78
C PHE A 195 -0.57 6.45 -10.76
N LEU A 196 0.56 6.69 -10.09
CA LEU A 196 0.76 7.91 -9.31
C LEU A 196 1.38 9.01 -10.18
N PRO A 197 1.16 10.29 -9.82
CA PRO A 197 1.83 11.40 -10.46
C PRO A 197 3.36 11.24 -10.42
N PRO A 198 4.09 11.58 -11.50
CA PRO A 198 5.55 11.44 -11.53
C PRO A 198 6.29 12.19 -10.42
N ALA A 199 5.69 13.27 -9.88
CA ALA A 199 6.26 14.02 -8.76
C ALA A 199 6.28 13.18 -7.46
N GLU A 200 5.33 12.28 -7.29
CA GLU A 200 5.22 11.42 -6.10
C GLU A 200 6.11 10.18 -6.17
N THR A 201 6.48 9.74 -7.38
CA THR A 201 7.30 8.54 -7.58
C THR A 201 8.76 8.83 -7.88
N LEU A 202 9.13 10.10 -8.06
CA LEU A 202 10.49 10.50 -8.41
C LEU A 202 11.47 10.18 -7.28
N GLY A 203 12.46 9.34 -7.59
CA GLY A 203 13.50 8.94 -6.63
C GLY A 203 13.12 7.76 -5.72
N MET A 204 11.93 7.21 -5.86
CA MET A 204 11.51 6.02 -5.13
C MET A 204 12.20 4.76 -5.65
N HIS A 205 12.45 3.81 -4.75
CA HIS A 205 13.02 2.52 -5.11
C HIS A 205 11.91 1.52 -5.39
N SER A 206 12.01 0.81 -6.50
CA SER A 206 11.12 -0.30 -6.81
C SER A 206 11.88 -1.62 -6.82
N HIS A 207 11.21 -2.70 -6.46
CA HIS A 207 11.75 -4.05 -6.57
C HIS A 207 10.72 -4.99 -7.22
N PRO A 208 11.19 -5.92 -8.06
CA PRO A 208 10.31 -6.88 -8.71
C PRO A 208 9.58 -7.77 -7.70
N ILE A 209 8.29 -8.01 -7.93
CA ILE A 209 7.48 -8.97 -7.19
C ILE A 209 6.90 -10.03 -8.12
N GLN A 210 6.57 -11.18 -7.55
CA GLN A 210 5.97 -12.28 -8.31
C GLN A 210 4.48 -12.01 -8.55
N GLU A 211 3.92 -12.61 -9.59
CA GLU A 211 2.47 -12.53 -9.85
C GLU A 211 1.64 -13.04 -8.68
N ASN A 212 2.07 -14.14 -8.05
CA ASN A 212 1.39 -14.65 -6.86
C ASN A 212 1.30 -13.63 -5.74
N THR A 213 2.32 -12.75 -5.59
CA THR A 213 2.27 -11.62 -4.66
C THR A 213 1.20 -10.61 -5.06
N VAL A 214 1.06 -10.29 -6.35
CA VAL A 214 0.00 -9.39 -6.85
C VAL A 214 -1.39 -9.99 -6.60
N LEU A 215 -1.56 -11.28 -6.85
CA LEU A 215 -2.80 -12.01 -6.55
C LEU A 215 -3.10 -12.02 -5.04
N ALA A 216 -2.07 -12.23 -4.20
CA ALA A 216 -2.20 -12.18 -2.75
C ALA A 216 -2.60 -10.77 -2.28
N MET A 217 -2.02 -9.71 -2.84
CA MET A 217 -2.40 -8.32 -2.57
C MET A 217 -3.85 -8.06 -2.95
N TYR A 218 -4.29 -8.55 -4.12
CA TYR A 218 -5.68 -8.44 -4.55
C TYR A 218 -6.64 -9.10 -3.56
N MET A 219 -6.39 -10.37 -3.21
CA MET A 219 -7.21 -11.11 -2.26
C MET A 219 -7.21 -10.46 -0.87
N ASN A 220 -6.06 -9.96 -0.41
CA ASN A 220 -5.94 -9.25 0.86
C ASN A 220 -6.78 -7.95 0.90
N ASN A 221 -6.73 -7.15 -0.15
CA ASN A 221 -7.52 -5.93 -0.23
C ASN A 221 -9.03 -6.25 -0.23
N ARG A 222 -9.43 -7.24 -1.04
CA ARG A 222 -10.83 -7.71 -1.07
C ARG A 222 -11.28 -8.29 0.28
N ALA A 223 -10.37 -8.93 1.05
CA ALA A 223 -10.64 -9.37 2.41
C ALA A 223 -10.89 -8.18 3.35
N ALA A 224 -10.05 -7.16 3.26
CA ALA A 224 -10.18 -5.93 4.05
C ALA A 224 -11.48 -5.18 3.71
N GLU A 225 -11.85 -5.07 2.44
CA GLU A 225 -13.13 -4.50 1.98
C GLU A 225 -14.33 -5.29 2.53
N ALA A 226 -14.27 -6.61 2.50
CA ALA A 226 -15.31 -7.48 3.07
C ALA A 226 -15.46 -7.29 4.59
N LEU A 227 -14.35 -7.10 5.33
CA LEU A 227 -14.38 -6.77 6.76
C LEU A 227 -15.08 -5.45 7.03
N VAL A 228 -14.84 -4.41 6.22
CA VAL A 228 -15.54 -3.11 6.34
C VAL A 228 -17.04 -3.27 6.09
N ALA A 229 -17.40 -4.15 5.14
CA ALA A 229 -18.79 -4.47 4.84
C ALA A 229 -19.46 -5.40 5.88
N GLY A 230 -18.72 -5.84 6.91
CA GLY A 230 -19.21 -6.79 7.92
C GLY A 230 -19.35 -8.23 7.43
N GLN A 231 -18.79 -8.57 6.26
CA GLN A 231 -18.85 -9.88 5.63
C GLN A 231 -17.67 -10.75 6.09
N VAL A 232 -17.66 -11.15 7.36
CA VAL A 232 -16.52 -11.81 8.01
C VAL A 232 -16.14 -13.14 7.33
N ASP A 233 -17.13 -13.94 6.93
CA ASP A 233 -16.89 -15.21 6.24
C ASP A 233 -16.20 -15.01 4.88
N ASN A 234 -16.70 -14.09 4.05
CA ASN A 234 -16.07 -13.74 2.78
C ASN A 234 -14.66 -13.19 2.98
N ALA A 235 -14.44 -12.41 4.03
CA ALA A 235 -13.12 -11.89 4.39
C ALA A 235 -12.15 -13.02 4.76
N TYR A 236 -12.61 -14.02 5.51
CA TYR A 236 -11.81 -15.20 5.85
C TYR A 236 -11.29 -15.91 4.61
N TRP A 237 -12.18 -16.30 3.71
CA TRP A 237 -11.79 -17.07 2.52
C TRP A 237 -10.80 -16.32 1.64
N ARG A 238 -10.95 -15.00 1.54
CA ARG A 238 -10.01 -14.15 0.80
C ARG A 238 -8.67 -13.98 1.49
N ALA A 239 -8.65 -13.74 2.80
CA ALA A 239 -7.41 -13.62 3.58
C ALA A 239 -6.64 -14.95 3.57
N ARG A 240 -7.35 -16.07 3.73
CA ARG A 240 -6.80 -17.43 3.60
C ARG A 240 -6.17 -17.66 2.22
N GLU A 241 -6.88 -17.27 1.15
CA GLU A 241 -6.38 -17.39 -0.21
C GLU A 241 -5.16 -16.49 -0.46
N ALA A 242 -5.13 -15.29 0.11
CA ALA A 242 -3.96 -14.41 0.04
C ALA A 242 -2.72 -15.07 0.67
N VAL A 243 -2.84 -15.65 1.86
CA VAL A 243 -1.76 -16.41 2.51
C VAL A 243 -1.35 -17.62 1.67
N ARG A 244 -2.30 -18.33 1.05
CA ARG A 244 -2.02 -19.51 0.22
C ARG A 244 -1.26 -19.14 -1.06
N LEU A 245 -1.61 -18.02 -1.70
CA LEU A 245 -0.99 -17.55 -2.94
C LEU A 245 0.44 -17.07 -2.72
N ASP A 246 0.69 -16.34 -1.65
CA ASP A 246 2.03 -15.92 -1.26
C ASP A 246 2.22 -15.97 0.27
N PRO A 247 2.74 -17.08 0.79
CA PRO A 247 2.99 -17.24 2.22
C PRO A 247 4.05 -16.26 2.79
N LYS A 248 4.74 -15.50 1.94
CA LYS A 248 5.70 -14.46 2.35
C LYS A 248 5.05 -13.09 2.47
N PHE A 249 3.84 -12.93 1.97
CA PHE A 249 3.12 -11.67 2.01
C PHE A 249 2.51 -11.46 3.40
N LEU A 250 3.31 -10.90 4.32
CA LEU A 250 2.98 -10.78 5.75
C LEU A 250 1.70 -9.97 6.03
N SER A 251 1.32 -9.04 5.16
CA SER A 251 0.06 -8.29 5.30
C SER A 251 -1.17 -9.20 5.29
N ALA A 252 -1.12 -10.33 4.58
CA ALA A 252 -2.23 -11.29 4.57
C ALA A 252 -2.43 -11.97 5.93
N TYR A 253 -1.37 -12.24 6.68
CA TYR A 253 -1.47 -12.76 8.05
C TYR A 253 -2.08 -11.72 9.00
N ASN A 254 -1.69 -10.47 8.87
CA ASN A 254 -2.31 -9.40 9.65
C ASN A 254 -3.81 -9.28 9.37
N THR A 255 -4.23 -9.36 8.11
CA THR A 255 -5.64 -9.34 7.74
C THR A 255 -6.38 -10.59 8.24
N LEU A 256 -5.79 -11.78 8.12
CA LEU A 256 -6.35 -13.03 8.66
C LEU A 256 -6.55 -12.95 10.18
N ALA A 257 -5.61 -12.38 10.91
CA ALA A 257 -5.75 -12.18 12.35
C ALA A 257 -6.89 -11.20 12.70
N VAL A 258 -7.04 -10.10 11.92
CA VAL A 258 -8.19 -9.19 12.09
C VAL A 258 -9.51 -9.90 11.80
N VAL A 259 -9.55 -10.80 10.81
CA VAL A 259 -10.73 -11.65 10.56
C VAL A 259 -11.06 -12.48 11.78
N TYR A 260 -10.10 -13.17 12.40
CA TYR A 260 -10.31 -13.95 13.60
C TYR A 260 -10.80 -13.10 14.78
N MET A 261 -10.22 -11.92 15.00
CA MET A 261 -10.71 -11.00 16.03
C MET A 261 -12.18 -10.59 15.79
N ARG A 262 -12.56 -10.33 14.54
CA ARG A 262 -13.95 -9.97 14.17
C ARG A 262 -14.90 -11.16 14.27
N HIS A 263 -14.41 -12.36 14.07
CA HIS A 263 -15.17 -13.60 14.24
C HIS A 263 -15.34 -13.98 15.73
N GLY A 264 -14.57 -13.38 16.64
CA GLY A 264 -14.60 -13.65 18.09
C GLY A 264 -13.60 -14.70 18.56
N ASP A 265 -12.58 -14.97 17.78
CA ASP A 265 -11.45 -15.88 18.12
C ASP A 265 -10.12 -15.12 18.26
N PRO A 266 -9.92 -14.37 19.35
CA PRO A 266 -8.66 -13.66 19.60
C PRO A 266 -7.48 -14.61 19.84
N ALA A 267 -7.71 -15.88 20.18
CA ALA A 267 -6.62 -16.83 20.40
C ALA A 267 -5.96 -17.21 19.05
N ARG A 268 -6.76 -17.46 18.02
CA ARG A 268 -6.25 -17.68 16.66
C ARG A 268 -5.56 -16.41 16.11
N ALA A 269 -6.09 -15.22 16.42
CA ALA A 269 -5.46 -13.96 16.01
C ALA A 269 -4.06 -13.79 16.62
N ASP A 270 -3.90 -14.03 17.94
CA ASP A 270 -2.61 -14.02 18.64
C ASP A 270 -1.63 -15.04 18.03
N GLU A 271 -2.06 -16.27 17.75
CA GLU A 271 -1.22 -17.30 17.12
C GLU A 271 -0.65 -16.84 15.77
N VAL A 272 -1.50 -16.32 14.89
CA VAL A 272 -1.11 -15.84 13.55
C VAL A 272 -0.18 -14.63 13.64
N LEU A 273 -0.50 -13.65 14.48
CA LEU A 273 0.29 -12.43 14.64
C LEU A 273 1.64 -12.71 15.29
N HIS A 274 1.66 -13.57 16.31
CA HIS A 274 2.90 -13.98 16.96
C HIS A 274 3.88 -14.61 15.96
N ALA A 275 3.40 -15.53 15.12
CA ALA A 275 4.23 -16.15 14.08
C ALA A 275 4.78 -15.14 13.06
N ALA A 276 3.95 -14.18 12.62
CA ALA A 276 4.37 -13.13 11.68
C ALA A 276 5.35 -12.13 12.33
N LEU A 277 5.19 -11.80 13.61
CA LEU A 277 6.07 -10.93 14.37
C LEU A 277 7.46 -11.53 14.61
N LEU A 278 7.65 -12.83 14.52
CA LEU A 278 8.98 -13.44 14.52
C LEU A 278 9.82 -12.98 13.33
N LEU A 279 9.20 -12.71 12.17
CA LEU A 279 9.88 -12.22 10.97
C LEU A 279 10.00 -10.70 10.93
N THR A 280 9.01 -10.00 11.44
CA THR A 280 8.96 -8.53 11.48
C THR A 280 8.66 -8.03 12.88
N PRO A 281 9.63 -8.14 13.80
CA PRO A 281 9.40 -7.89 15.22
C PRO A 281 8.85 -6.49 15.54
N ASP A 282 9.17 -5.51 14.72
CA ASP A 282 8.81 -4.11 14.93
C ASP A 282 7.74 -3.62 13.93
N ASN A 283 6.93 -4.54 13.36
CA ASN A 283 5.82 -4.13 12.52
C ASN A 283 4.70 -3.48 13.37
N PRO A 284 4.44 -2.17 13.22
CA PRO A 284 3.57 -1.45 14.15
C PRO A 284 2.12 -1.94 14.09
N ARG A 285 1.64 -2.35 12.92
CA ARG A 285 0.27 -2.84 12.74
C ARG A 285 0.05 -4.18 13.44
N MET A 286 0.99 -5.11 13.26
CA MET A 286 0.93 -6.41 13.91
C MET A 286 1.06 -6.26 15.41
N LEU A 287 1.95 -5.38 15.90
CA LEU A 287 2.06 -5.08 17.31
C LEU A 287 0.75 -4.52 17.89
N ALA A 288 0.08 -3.61 17.18
CA ALA A 288 -1.19 -3.02 17.61
C ALA A 288 -2.32 -4.06 17.66
N ASN A 289 -2.44 -4.87 16.59
CA ASN A 289 -3.48 -5.89 16.49
C ASN A 289 -3.27 -7.03 17.51
N ASP A 290 -2.02 -7.43 17.74
CA ASP A 290 -1.70 -8.46 18.72
C ASP A 290 -1.92 -7.96 20.16
N ALA A 291 -1.55 -6.72 20.47
CA ALA A 291 -1.91 -6.12 21.76
C ALA A 291 -3.43 -6.08 21.98
N GLN A 292 -4.23 -5.89 20.91
CA GLN A 292 -5.68 -5.95 20.99
C GLN A 292 -6.18 -7.37 21.25
N SER A 293 -5.65 -8.39 20.54
CA SER A 293 -6.02 -9.79 20.73
C SER A 293 -5.68 -10.27 22.15
N LEU A 294 -4.50 -9.91 22.65
CA LEU A 294 -4.07 -10.23 24.02
C LEU A 294 -4.97 -9.59 25.09
N ARG A 295 -5.45 -8.37 24.87
CA ARG A 295 -6.44 -7.74 25.77
C ARG A 295 -7.76 -8.48 25.80
N GLN A 296 -8.24 -8.93 24.65
CA GLN A 296 -9.47 -9.74 24.57
C GLN A 296 -9.31 -11.08 25.28
N LEU A 297 -8.10 -11.63 25.31
CA LEU A 297 -7.74 -12.84 26.06
C LEU A 297 -7.50 -12.61 27.55
N GLY A 298 -7.54 -11.35 28.03
CA GLY A 298 -7.21 -11.00 29.43
C GLY A 298 -5.71 -10.99 29.74
N ARG A 299 -4.82 -11.18 28.74
CA ARG A 299 -3.37 -11.18 28.87
C ARG A 299 -2.80 -9.75 28.87
N VAL A 300 -3.28 -8.91 29.81
CA VAL A 300 -3.04 -7.47 29.84
C VAL A 300 -1.56 -7.11 29.94
N ALA A 301 -0.78 -7.82 30.74
CA ALA A 301 0.65 -7.54 30.91
C ALA A 301 1.45 -7.72 29.61
N GLU A 302 1.07 -8.71 28.78
CA GLU A 302 1.71 -8.97 27.49
C GLU A 302 1.27 -7.90 26.47
N ALA A 303 0.00 -7.53 26.46
CA ALA A 303 -0.50 -6.43 25.63
C ALA A 303 0.23 -5.11 25.93
N ASP A 304 0.43 -4.77 27.22
CA ASP A 304 1.16 -3.56 27.63
C ASP A 304 2.63 -3.59 27.20
N ALA A 305 3.25 -4.77 27.16
CA ALA A 305 4.62 -4.93 26.64
C ALA A 305 4.68 -4.64 25.13
N LEU A 306 3.70 -5.11 24.35
CA LEU A 306 3.59 -4.80 22.91
C LEU A 306 3.31 -3.33 22.68
N ASP A 307 2.42 -2.69 23.46
CA ASP A 307 2.16 -1.26 23.36
C ASP A 307 3.40 -0.41 23.64
N LYS A 308 4.23 -0.84 24.60
CA LYS A 308 5.49 -0.16 24.88
C LYS A 308 6.45 -0.26 23.68
N ARG A 309 6.50 -1.43 23.01
CA ARG A 309 7.28 -1.59 21.77
C ARG A 309 6.70 -0.73 20.65
N LEU A 310 5.39 -0.83 20.42
CA LEU A 310 4.69 -0.03 19.42
C LEU A 310 4.99 1.46 19.59
N LYS A 311 4.89 1.98 20.82
CA LYS A 311 5.19 3.39 21.10
C LYS A 311 6.65 3.78 20.84
N ALA A 312 7.58 2.83 20.97
CA ALA A 312 8.99 3.07 20.67
C ALA A 312 9.26 3.12 19.16
N VAL A 313 8.58 2.26 18.38
CA VAL A 313 8.69 2.17 16.93
C VAL A 313 7.88 3.29 16.25
N GLU A 314 6.65 3.51 16.70
CA GLU A 314 5.71 4.46 16.11
C GLU A 314 5.08 5.33 17.20
N PRO A 315 5.78 6.38 17.68
CA PRO A 315 5.29 7.25 18.76
C PRO A 315 4.03 8.05 18.37
N TYR A 316 3.82 8.24 17.10
CA TYR A 316 2.68 8.96 16.53
C TYR A 316 2.06 8.14 15.38
N PRO A 317 1.16 7.18 15.69
CA PRO A 317 0.51 6.39 14.66
C PRO A 317 -0.33 7.27 13.71
N PRO A 318 -0.74 6.77 12.56
CA PRO A 318 -1.61 7.49 11.63
C PRO A 318 -2.85 8.02 12.33
N PHE A 319 -3.28 9.22 11.94
CA PHE A 319 -4.41 9.94 12.55
C PHE A 319 -4.24 10.28 14.05
N PHE A 320 -3.04 10.15 14.62
CA PHE A 320 -2.81 10.45 16.03
C PHE A 320 -3.20 11.90 16.38
N PHE A 321 -2.71 12.86 15.62
CA PHE A 321 -3.04 14.28 15.84
C PHE A 321 -4.44 14.59 15.36
N TYR A 322 -4.93 13.96 14.29
CA TYR A 322 -6.30 14.10 13.82
C TYR A 322 -7.31 13.73 14.92
N ASN A 323 -7.17 12.56 15.53
CA ASN A 323 -8.07 12.10 16.60
C ASN A 323 -8.06 13.05 17.82
N ARG A 324 -6.91 13.65 18.16
CA ARG A 324 -6.80 14.66 19.20
C ARG A 324 -7.45 15.98 18.80
N GLY A 325 -7.31 16.37 17.54
CA GLY A 325 -8.00 17.52 16.95
C GLY A 325 -9.51 17.36 16.99
N GLU A 326 -10.02 16.18 16.61
CA GLU A 326 -11.44 15.82 16.70
C GLU A 326 -11.98 15.91 18.15
N ALA A 327 -11.22 15.40 19.13
CA ALA A 327 -11.59 15.52 20.53
C ALA A 327 -11.66 16.99 20.99
N ALA A 328 -10.72 17.82 20.55
CA ALA A 328 -10.71 19.26 20.82
C ALA A 328 -11.88 19.98 20.12
N LEU A 329 -12.25 19.61 18.87
CA LEU A 329 -13.43 20.14 18.18
C LEU A 329 -14.72 19.85 18.97
N ARG A 330 -14.89 18.60 19.45
CA ARG A 330 -16.04 18.23 20.29
C ARG A 330 -16.12 19.04 21.59
N ALA A 331 -14.94 19.39 22.14
CA ALA A 331 -14.83 20.28 23.30
C ALA A 331 -14.95 21.78 22.96
N LYS A 332 -15.11 22.14 21.67
CA LYS A 332 -15.09 23.50 21.13
C LYS A 332 -13.78 24.26 21.38
N ASP A 333 -12.69 23.52 21.67
CA ASP A 333 -11.34 24.09 21.72
C ASP A 333 -10.76 24.13 20.30
N TYR A 334 -11.26 25.09 19.51
CA TYR A 334 -10.88 25.26 18.12
C TYR A 334 -9.38 25.57 17.95
N LYS A 335 -8.76 26.24 18.94
CA LYS A 335 -7.33 26.57 18.90
C LYS A 335 -6.47 25.30 18.96
N THR A 336 -6.75 24.42 19.91
CA THR A 336 -6.05 23.14 20.02
C THR A 336 -6.36 22.24 18.81
N ALA A 337 -7.63 22.17 18.37
CA ALA A 337 -8.03 21.41 17.19
C ALA A 337 -7.21 21.82 15.96
N ARG A 338 -7.14 23.12 15.68
CA ARG A 338 -6.34 23.68 14.59
C ARG A 338 -4.87 23.29 14.66
N ALA A 339 -4.26 23.39 15.85
CA ALA A 339 -2.86 23.03 16.03
C ALA A 339 -2.61 21.53 15.75
N MET A 340 -3.54 20.67 16.15
CA MET A 340 -3.43 19.22 15.93
C MET A 340 -3.61 18.85 14.44
N PHE A 341 -4.61 19.42 13.76
CA PHE A 341 -4.81 19.15 12.33
C PHE A 341 -3.64 19.65 11.47
N LYS A 342 -3.05 20.77 11.80
CA LYS A 342 -1.82 21.23 11.12
C LYS A 342 -0.66 20.24 11.27
N ARG A 343 -0.48 19.65 12.45
CA ARG A 343 0.55 18.64 12.65
C ARG A 343 0.28 17.36 11.83
N GLU A 344 -0.97 17.03 11.58
CA GLU A 344 -1.29 15.90 10.71
C GLU A 344 -1.02 16.27 9.24
N LEU A 345 -1.38 17.49 8.82
CA LEU A 345 -1.08 17.99 7.47
C LEU A 345 0.43 18.18 7.21
N ASP A 346 1.24 18.42 8.23
CA ASP A 346 2.71 18.40 8.10
C ASP A 346 3.23 16.98 7.72
N ARG A 347 2.45 15.92 7.97
CA ARG A 347 2.78 14.53 7.67
C ARG A 347 2.14 14.06 6.35
N GLU A 348 0.90 14.47 6.11
CA GLU A 348 0.08 14.09 4.97
C GLU A 348 -0.56 15.35 4.37
N PRO A 349 0.21 16.13 3.56
CA PRO A 349 -0.21 17.44 3.09
C PRO A 349 -1.45 17.46 2.20
N ASP A 350 -1.71 16.33 1.51
CA ASP A 350 -2.78 16.26 0.51
C ASP A 350 -4.02 15.52 1.01
N TYR A 351 -4.08 15.13 2.30
CA TYR A 351 -5.18 14.34 2.81
C TYR A 351 -6.44 15.20 3.04
N HIS A 352 -7.45 15.04 2.20
CA HIS A 352 -8.62 15.91 2.12
C HIS A 352 -9.40 16.03 3.43
N GLU A 353 -9.54 14.94 4.22
CA GLU A 353 -10.25 14.98 5.52
C GLU A 353 -9.53 15.90 6.53
N PHE A 354 -8.20 15.98 6.49
CA PHE A 354 -7.44 16.83 7.41
C PHE A 354 -7.62 18.31 7.07
N HIS A 355 -7.66 18.66 5.78
CA HIS A 355 -8.00 20.01 5.31
C HIS A 355 -9.43 20.38 5.70
N TYR A 356 -10.39 19.47 5.51
CA TYR A 356 -11.76 19.69 5.95
C TYR A 356 -11.86 19.95 7.46
N ALA A 357 -11.19 19.13 8.28
CA ALA A 357 -11.20 19.28 9.73
C ALA A 357 -10.52 20.59 10.18
N LEU A 358 -9.43 20.99 9.51
CA LEU A 358 -8.77 22.28 9.74
C LEU A 358 -9.70 23.45 9.39
N ALA A 359 -10.44 23.35 8.27
CA ALA A 359 -11.42 24.35 7.88
C ALA A 359 -12.54 24.51 8.93
N VAL A 360 -13.00 23.41 9.52
CA VAL A 360 -13.99 23.44 10.61
C VAL A 360 -13.45 24.16 11.85
N ALA A 361 -12.19 23.89 12.22
CA ALA A 361 -11.54 24.57 13.34
C ALA A 361 -11.35 26.07 13.07
N ASP A 362 -10.89 26.46 11.87
CA ASP A 362 -10.73 27.86 11.47
C ASP A 362 -12.08 28.58 11.43
N PHE A 363 -13.14 27.96 10.94
CA PHE A 363 -14.51 28.48 11.01
C PHE A 363 -14.94 28.74 12.45
N GLY A 364 -14.71 27.80 13.36
CA GLY A 364 -15.02 27.94 14.77
C GLY A 364 -14.26 29.08 15.47
N MET A 365 -13.11 29.48 14.94
CA MET A 365 -12.31 30.62 15.36
C MET A 365 -12.69 31.94 14.67
N GLY A 366 -13.65 31.95 13.75
CA GLY A 366 -14.02 33.11 12.95
C GLY A 366 -13.03 33.43 11.82
N ARG A 367 -12.11 32.53 11.49
CA ARG A 367 -11.09 32.69 10.45
C ARG A 367 -11.64 32.25 9.09
N LEU A 368 -12.60 33.02 8.58
CA LEU A 368 -13.41 32.62 7.43
C LEU A 368 -12.64 32.46 6.12
N ASP A 369 -11.59 33.25 5.92
CA ASP A 369 -10.78 33.19 4.69
C ASP A 369 -9.90 31.94 4.68
N GLU A 370 -9.29 31.60 5.82
CA GLU A 370 -8.53 30.37 5.99
C GLU A 370 -9.42 29.15 5.86
N ALA A 371 -10.58 29.14 6.53
CA ALA A 371 -11.53 28.03 6.42
C ALA A 371 -11.98 27.78 4.97
N ARG A 372 -12.10 28.83 4.16
CA ARG A 372 -12.43 28.73 2.74
C ARG A 372 -11.29 28.14 1.92
N SER A 373 -10.06 28.58 2.20
CA SER A 373 -8.86 28.05 1.53
C SER A 373 -8.71 26.56 1.80
N GLU A 374 -8.82 26.14 3.04
CA GLU A 374 -8.71 24.74 3.42
C GLU A 374 -9.86 23.87 2.84
N LEU A 375 -11.09 24.40 2.79
CA LEU A 375 -12.20 23.71 2.11
C LEU A 375 -11.99 23.56 0.60
N ALA A 376 -11.35 24.54 -0.05
CA ALA A 376 -11.04 24.45 -1.48
C ALA A 376 -10.01 23.34 -1.74
N ILE A 377 -8.98 23.22 -0.91
CA ILE A 377 -8.00 22.14 -1.00
C ILE A 377 -8.65 20.78 -0.70
N ALA A 378 -9.49 20.69 0.33
CA ALA A 378 -10.23 19.48 0.63
C ALA A 378 -11.10 19.02 -0.57
N LEU A 379 -11.74 19.98 -1.25
CA LEU A 379 -12.55 19.70 -2.44
C LEU A 379 -11.70 19.20 -3.60
N GLU A 380 -10.57 19.84 -3.86
CA GLU A 380 -9.63 19.48 -4.94
C GLU A 380 -9.06 18.06 -4.74
N ASN A 381 -8.70 17.71 -3.50
CA ASN A 381 -8.08 16.44 -3.16
C ASN A 381 -9.09 15.32 -2.86
N SER A 382 -10.40 15.61 -2.89
CA SER A 382 -11.42 14.61 -2.59
C SER A 382 -11.53 13.56 -3.68
N VAL A 383 -11.41 12.27 -3.31
CA VAL A 383 -11.46 11.13 -4.23
C VAL A 383 -12.84 10.48 -4.29
N LYS A 384 -13.71 10.71 -3.30
CA LYS A 384 -15.08 10.19 -3.27
C LYS A 384 -16.07 11.28 -3.61
N ARG A 385 -17.04 10.96 -4.49
CA ARG A 385 -18.09 11.90 -4.87
C ARG A 385 -18.88 12.43 -3.68
N THR A 386 -19.13 11.61 -2.67
CA THR A 386 -19.83 12.02 -1.44
C THR A 386 -19.09 13.11 -0.68
N ASP A 387 -17.77 13.01 -0.59
CA ASP A 387 -16.92 13.97 0.11
C ASP A 387 -16.79 15.25 -0.72
N HIS A 388 -16.61 15.09 -2.04
CA HIS A 388 -16.60 16.19 -2.99
C HIS A 388 -17.90 17.04 -2.89
N ASP A 389 -19.08 16.40 -2.95
CA ASP A 389 -20.37 17.08 -2.87
C ASP A 389 -20.55 17.77 -1.50
N LEU A 390 -20.09 17.13 -0.41
CA LEU A 390 -20.10 17.70 0.93
C LEU A 390 -19.25 18.98 1.01
N TYR A 391 -18.01 18.91 0.52
CA TYR A 391 -17.08 20.04 0.61
C TYR A 391 -17.51 21.20 -0.29
N ALA A 392 -18.01 20.92 -1.49
CA ALA A 392 -18.59 21.92 -2.39
C ALA A 392 -19.77 22.66 -1.72
N ALA A 393 -20.71 21.92 -1.14
CA ALA A 393 -21.85 22.52 -0.45
C ALA A 393 -21.45 23.38 0.76
N LYS A 394 -20.42 22.97 1.50
CA LYS A 394 -19.88 23.76 2.63
C LYS A 394 -19.16 25.02 2.14
N LEU A 395 -18.37 24.92 1.08
CA LEU A 395 -17.67 26.06 0.48
C LEU A 395 -18.63 27.12 -0.04
N ASP A 396 -19.73 26.70 -0.69
CA ASP A 396 -20.76 27.62 -1.20
C ASP A 396 -21.51 28.33 -0.06
N LYS A 397 -21.81 27.64 1.04
CA LYS A 397 -22.38 28.28 2.24
C LYS A 397 -21.43 29.33 2.83
N LEU A 398 -20.13 29.03 2.87
CA LEU A 398 -19.14 29.95 3.41
C LEU A 398 -18.99 31.20 2.52
N LYS A 399 -19.09 31.06 1.19
CA LYS A 399 -19.11 32.19 0.25
C LYS A 399 -20.33 33.10 0.46
N ALA A 400 -21.52 32.50 0.67
CA ALA A 400 -22.76 33.24 0.91
C ALA A 400 -22.74 34.02 2.24
N PHE A 401 -22.06 33.51 3.28
CA PHE A 401 -21.95 34.16 4.59
C PHE A 401 -21.20 35.50 4.56
N ARG A 402 -20.34 35.75 3.56
CA ARG A 402 -19.58 36.99 3.37
C ARG A 402 -20.36 38.08 2.64
N GLN A 403 -21.50 37.74 2.02
CA GLN A 403 -22.31 38.67 1.23
C GLN A 403 -23.44 39.31 2.07
N GLN A 404 -23.59 38.89 3.30
CA GLN A 404 -24.49 39.47 4.32
C GLN A 404 -23.69 40.37 5.29
#